data_01e2c379915542ac9598107b24d39873
#
_entry.id   01e2c379915542ac9598107b24d39873
#
_cell.length_a   1.000
_cell.length_b   1.000
_cell.length_c   1.000
_cell.angle_alpha   90.00
_cell.angle_beta   90.00
_cell.angle_gamma   90.00
#
_symmetry.space_group_name_H-M   'P 1'
#
loop_
_entity.id
_entity.type
_entity.pdbx_description
1 polymer ?
#
loop_
_entity_poly.entity_id
_entity_poly.type
_entity_poly.pdbx_seq_one_letter_code
_entity_poly.pdbx_strand_id
1 'polypeptide(L)'
;AGLLLPGQDATVVQSAATGAYDAANIIANLQTAVAAIPVAVMRKEDLHIYMSPKTYSFYIQAVSTLGYVNAYNMNGDYEPVFNGYKIAVCPGMIDNQVNIAEKSNLFFGTDLLSDATRINLLDMSTLDGSDNIRMVARYSAGVQSGVGADIVRQS
;
A
#
# COMPACT_ATOMS: atom_id res chain seq x y z
N ALA A 1 6.10 7.27 -1.74
CA ALA A 1 5.96 7.61 -0.33
C ALA A 1 4.97 6.63 0.28
N GLY A 2 5.41 5.86 1.27
CA GLY A 2 4.58 4.81 1.88
C GLY A 2 3.34 5.39 2.54
N LEU A 3 2.24 4.66 2.46
CA LEU A 3 0.94 5.03 3.00
C LEU A 3 0.96 5.27 4.52
N LEU A 4 1.90 4.64 5.22
CA LEU A 4 2.16 4.79 6.64
C LEU A 4 3.66 4.71 6.87
N LEU A 5 4.28 5.83 7.22
CA LEU A 5 5.68 5.83 7.64
C LEU A 5 5.83 5.29 9.07
N PRO A 6 6.94 4.59 9.40
CA PRO A 6 7.23 4.14 10.75
C PRO A 6 7.18 5.32 11.73
N GLY A 7 6.33 5.20 12.77
CA GLY A 7 6.26 6.17 13.87
C GLY A 7 5.30 7.33 13.71
N GLN A 8 4.52 7.40 12.63
CA GLN A 8 3.59 8.53 12.42
C GLN A 8 2.21 8.38 13.04
N ASP A 9 1.82 7.18 13.47
CA ASP A 9 0.52 6.99 14.10
C ASP A 9 0.61 6.04 15.30
N ALA A 10 0.58 6.62 16.50
CA ALA A 10 0.57 5.87 17.76
C ALA A 10 -0.74 5.08 17.97
N THR A 11 -1.76 5.32 17.14
CA THR A 11 -3.08 4.67 17.25
C THR A 11 -3.21 3.42 16.40
N VAL A 12 -2.30 3.19 15.44
CA VAL A 12 -2.31 1.99 14.57
C VAL A 12 -2.02 0.74 15.40
N VAL A 13 -2.82 -0.30 15.22
CA VAL A 13 -2.61 -1.59 15.88
C VAL A 13 -1.35 -2.25 15.32
N GLN A 14 -0.35 -2.41 16.19
CA GLN A 14 0.89 -3.07 15.83
C GLN A 14 0.77 -4.58 16.04
N SER A 15 1.02 -5.37 14.99
CA SER A 15 1.16 -6.81 15.06
C SER A 15 2.64 -7.17 14.87
N ALA A 16 3.19 -8.00 15.73
CA ALA A 16 4.58 -8.44 15.60
C ALA A 16 4.73 -9.50 14.51
N ALA A 17 5.64 -9.29 13.56
CA ALA A 17 6.07 -10.32 12.63
C ALA A 17 7.14 -11.21 13.28
N THR A 18 7.16 -12.48 12.90
CA THR A 18 8.21 -13.42 13.33
C THR A 18 9.35 -13.37 12.31
N GLY A 19 10.23 -12.41 12.46
CA GLY A 19 11.37 -12.20 11.56
C GLY A 19 11.01 -11.57 10.21
N ALA A 20 11.99 -11.51 9.31
CA ALA A 20 11.75 -11.06 7.94
C ALA A 20 10.83 -12.04 7.18
N TYR A 21 9.98 -11.51 6.31
CA TYR A 21 9.08 -12.35 5.52
C TYR A 21 9.86 -13.21 4.52
N ASP A 22 9.57 -14.51 4.55
CA ASP A 22 10.02 -15.50 3.59
C ASP A 22 8.88 -16.50 3.26
N ALA A 23 9.12 -17.41 2.32
CA ALA A 23 8.12 -18.38 1.92
C ALA A 23 7.71 -19.37 3.04
N ALA A 24 8.54 -19.53 4.07
CA ALA A 24 8.24 -20.44 5.18
C ALA A 24 7.34 -19.81 6.24
N ASN A 25 7.50 -18.49 6.49
CA ASN A 25 6.82 -17.83 7.61
C ASN A 25 5.67 -16.90 7.19
N ILE A 26 5.57 -16.54 5.90
CA ILE A 26 4.59 -15.57 5.41
C ILE A 26 3.15 -15.90 5.79
N ILE A 27 2.76 -17.18 5.73
CA ILE A 27 1.38 -17.62 6.03
C ILE A 27 1.10 -17.46 7.53
N ALA A 28 2.04 -17.84 8.40
CA ALA A 28 1.91 -17.69 9.86
C ALA A 28 1.85 -16.20 10.25
N ASN A 29 2.68 -15.37 9.65
CA ASN A 29 2.67 -13.92 9.87
C ASN A 29 1.35 -13.29 9.42
N LEU A 30 0.85 -13.65 8.23
CA LEU A 30 -0.46 -13.17 7.76
C LEU A 30 -1.61 -13.61 8.68
N GLN A 31 -1.58 -14.83 9.20
CA GLN A 31 -2.56 -15.29 10.18
C GLN A 31 -2.52 -14.45 11.46
N THR A 32 -1.31 -14.14 11.96
CA THR A 32 -1.14 -13.28 13.14
C THR A 32 -1.64 -11.85 12.87
N ALA A 33 -1.36 -11.30 11.69
CA ALA A 33 -1.85 -9.98 11.30
C ALA A 33 -3.39 -9.94 11.20
N VAL A 34 -4.00 -10.97 10.61
CA VAL A 34 -5.46 -11.08 10.52
C VAL A 34 -6.10 -11.27 11.90
N ALA A 35 -5.46 -12.02 12.79
CA ALA A 35 -5.95 -12.19 14.17
C ALA A 35 -5.92 -10.88 14.98
N ALA A 36 -5.05 -9.95 14.62
CA ALA A 36 -4.97 -8.63 15.27
C ALA A 36 -6.01 -7.63 14.77
N ILE A 37 -6.84 -7.98 13.76
CA ILE A 37 -7.88 -7.10 13.23
C ILE A 37 -8.94 -6.83 14.31
N PRO A 38 -9.26 -5.55 14.58
CA PRO A 38 -10.34 -5.21 15.50
C PRO A 38 -11.69 -5.76 15.04
N VAL A 39 -12.48 -6.28 15.98
CA VAL A 39 -13.78 -6.90 15.71
C VAL A 39 -14.73 -5.94 14.97
N ALA A 40 -14.60 -4.63 15.21
CA ALA A 40 -15.42 -3.60 14.60
C ALA A 40 -15.30 -3.54 13.07
N VAL A 41 -14.11 -3.87 12.54
CA VAL A 41 -13.82 -3.80 11.10
C VAL A 41 -13.73 -5.16 10.42
N MET A 42 -13.68 -6.23 11.20
CA MET A 42 -13.43 -7.61 10.72
C MET A 42 -14.44 -8.11 9.68
N ARG A 43 -15.66 -7.55 9.64
CA ARG A 43 -16.74 -7.95 8.70
C ARG A 43 -16.96 -6.97 7.55
N LYS A 44 -16.12 -5.94 7.43
CA LYS A 44 -16.28 -4.97 6.37
C LYS A 44 -15.76 -5.55 5.05
N GLU A 45 -16.58 -5.44 3.99
CA GLU A 45 -16.25 -5.96 2.65
C GLU A 45 -15.07 -5.23 1.99
N ASP A 46 -14.79 -4.02 2.47
CA ASP A 46 -13.78 -3.12 1.90
C ASP A 46 -12.40 -3.24 2.59
N LEU A 47 -12.23 -4.25 3.45
CA LEU A 47 -10.99 -4.52 4.14
C LEU A 47 -10.01 -5.24 3.20
N HIS A 48 -8.84 -4.64 3.01
CA HIS A 48 -7.80 -5.16 2.12
C HIS A 48 -6.48 -5.35 2.87
N ILE A 49 -5.74 -6.36 2.43
CA ILE A 49 -4.37 -6.61 2.87
C ILE A 49 -3.43 -5.98 1.85
N TYR A 50 -2.69 -4.96 2.26
CA TYR A 50 -1.72 -4.27 1.41
C TYR A 50 -0.32 -4.80 1.66
N MET A 51 0.40 -5.15 0.61
CA MET A 51 1.78 -5.66 0.70
C MET A 51 2.62 -5.26 -0.52
N SER A 52 3.95 -5.32 -0.38
CA SER A 52 4.86 -5.08 -1.49
C SER A 52 4.86 -6.25 -2.49
N PRO A 53 5.25 -6.03 -3.76
CA PRO A 53 5.38 -7.10 -4.74
C PRO A 53 6.33 -8.22 -4.31
N LYS A 54 7.39 -7.88 -3.57
CA LYS A 54 8.36 -8.85 -3.07
C LYS A 54 7.74 -9.73 -1.98
N THR A 55 7.03 -9.14 -1.00
CA THR A 55 6.30 -9.89 0.02
C THR A 55 5.23 -10.77 -0.62
N TYR A 56 4.54 -10.27 -1.66
CA TYR A 56 3.57 -11.04 -2.41
C TYR A 56 4.20 -12.25 -3.13
N SER A 57 5.42 -12.13 -3.66
CA SER A 57 6.12 -13.25 -4.28
C SER A 57 6.39 -14.39 -3.29
N PHE A 58 6.72 -14.08 -2.04
CA PHE A 58 6.86 -15.09 -0.98
C PHE A 58 5.53 -15.77 -0.66
N TYR A 59 4.43 -15.02 -0.68
CA TYR A 59 3.10 -15.59 -0.50
C TYR A 59 2.77 -16.61 -1.59
N ILE A 60 3.02 -16.28 -2.86
CA ILE A 60 2.82 -17.20 -3.99
C ILE A 60 3.68 -18.45 -3.85
N GLN A 61 4.96 -18.31 -3.47
CA GLN A 61 5.84 -19.44 -3.23
C GLN A 61 5.32 -20.35 -2.10
N ALA A 62 4.86 -19.77 -1.00
CA ALA A 62 4.29 -20.51 0.12
C ALA A 62 3.04 -21.29 -0.29
N VAL A 63 2.12 -20.65 -1.03
CA VAL A 63 0.88 -21.29 -1.50
C VAL A 63 1.16 -22.40 -2.51
N SER A 64 2.18 -22.22 -3.37
CA SER A 64 2.57 -23.25 -4.36
C SER A 64 3.10 -24.52 -3.71
N THR A 65 3.84 -24.40 -2.59
CA THR A 65 4.33 -25.53 -1.81
C THR A 65 3.21 -26.33 -1.15
N LEU A 66 2.06 -25.71 -0.91
CA LEU A 66 0.87 -26.38 -0.37
C LEU A 66 0.03 -27.12 -1.43
N GLY A 67 0.50 -27.18 -2.68
CA GLY A 67 -0.17 -27.89 -3.77
C GLY A 67 -1.24 -27.08 -4.53
N TYR A 68 -1.37 -25.80 -4.27
CA TYR A 68 -2.25 -24.90 -5.03
C TYR A 68 -1.58 -24.44 -6.33
N VAL A 69 -1.46 -25.35 -7.30
CA VAL A 69 -0.76 -25.11 -8.58
C VAL A 69 -1.35 -23.94 -9.37
N ASN A 70 -2.64 -23.66 -9.21
CA ASN A 70 -3.30 -22.54 -9.90
C ASN A 70 -2.77 -21.15 -9.48
N ALA A 71 -2.15 -21.03 -8.31
CA ALA A 71 -1.52 -19.79 -7.88
C ALA A 71 -0.24 -19.45 -8.66
N TYR A 72 0.37 -20.45 -9.31
CA TYR A 72 1.59 -20.28 -10.11
C TYR A 72 1.31 -19.83 -11.55
N ASN A 73 0.16 -20.23 -12.11
CA ASN A 73 -0.26 -19.89 -13.46
C ASN A 73 -1.30 -18.77 -13.45
N MET A 74 -0.89 -17.60 -13.00
CA MET A 74 -1.78 -16.43 -12.90
C MET A 74 -1.92 -15.76 -14.27
N ASN A 75 -2.91 -16.19 -15.05
CA ASN A 75 -3.39 -15.48 -16.22
C ASN A 75 -4.35 -14.36 -15.75
N GLY A 76 -3.86 -13.17 -15.60
CA GLY A 76 -4.55 -11.87 -15.64
C GLY A 76 -5.68 -11.59 -14.65
N ASP A 77 -6.58 -12.50 -14.36
CA ASP A 77 -7.83 -12.24 -13.62
C ASP A 77 -7.87 -12.83 -12.21
N TYR A 78 -6.74 -13.25 -11.66
CA TYR A 78 -6.70 -13.82 -10.32
C TYR A 78 -6.62 -12.71 -9.27
N GLU A 79 -7.71 -12.49 -8.55
CA GLU A 79 -7.70 -11.67 -7.33
C GLU A 79 -7.20 -12.54 -6.16
N PRO A 80 -5.99 -12.29 -5.64
CA PRO A 80 -5.49 -13.05 -4.51
C PRO A 80 -6.29 -12.73 -3.25
N VAL A 81 -6.72 -13.78 -2.56
CA VAL A 81 -7.51 -13.67 -1.33
C VAL A 81 -6.82 -14.49 -0.23
N PHE A 82 -6.70 -13.93 0.95
CA PHE A 82 -6.23 -14.62 2.13
C PHE A 82 -7.28 -14.53 3.25
N ASN A 83 -7.73 -15.67 3.74
CA ASN A 83 -8.75 -15.77 4.80
C ASN A 83 -10.02 -14.91 4.54
N GLY A 84 -10.42 -14.78 3.27
CA GLY A 84 -11.58 -13.98 2.86
C GLY A 84 -11.30 -12.50 2.58
N TYR A 85 -10.08 -12.02 2.85
CA TYR A 85 -9.68 -10.65 2.58
C TYR A 85 -8.89 -10.55 1.28
N LYS A 86 -9.19 -9.54 0.45
CA LYS A 86 -8.49 -9.29 -0.80
C LYS A 86 -7.08 -8.78 -0.54
N ILE A 87 -6.11 -9.28 -1.31
CA ILE A 87 -4.73 -8.80 -1.26
C ILE A 87 -4.54 -7.74 -2.35
N ALA A 88 -4.09 -6.55 -1.95
CA ALA A 88 -3.72 -5.48 -2.85
C ALA A 88 -2.19 -5.32 -2.88
N VAL A 89 -1.60 -5.53 -4.05
CA VAL A 89 -0.16 -5.39 -4.25
C VAL A 89 0.18 -3.94 -4.54
N CYS A 90 0.97 -3.32 -3.66
CA CYS A 90 1.36 -1.92 -3.74
C CYS A 90 2.87 -1.77 -3.98
N PRO A 91 3.30 -1.39 -5.20
CA PRO A 91 4.73 -1.26 -5.53
C PRO A 91 5.49 -0.23 -4.69
N GLY A 92 4.78 0.74 -4.09
CA GLY A 92 5.38 1.78 -3.24
C GLY A 92 5.51 1.40 -1.76
N MET A 93 5.10 0.19 -1.35
CA MET A 93 5.25 -0.27 0.02
C MET A 93 6.67 -0.74 0.32
N ILE A 94 7.06 -0.54 1.57
CA ILE A 94 8.33 -1.06 2.11
C ILE A 94 8.25 -2.59 2.17
N ASP A 95 9.33 -3.26 1.80
CA ASP A 95 9.46 -4.70 1.94
C ASP A 95 9.39 -5.13 3.41
N ASN A 96 8.96 -6.35 3.67
CA ASN A 96 8.77 -6.92 5.01
C ASN A 96 7.75 -6.14 5.86
N GLN A 97 6.76 -5.55 5.21
CA GLN A 97 5.65 -4.90 5.89
C GLN A 97 4.33 -5.30 5.25
N VAL A 98 3.33 -5.55 6.08
CA VAL A 98 1.95 -5.79 5.67
C VAL A 98 1.06 -4.81 6.44
N ASN A 99 0.17 -4.14 5.72
CA ASN A 99 -0.84 -3.27 6.29
C ASN A 99 -2.23 -3.82 5.96
N ILE A 100 -3.11 -3.87 6.96
CA ILE A 100 -4.52 -4.23 6.77
C ILE A 100 -5.34 -3.00 7.10
N ALA A 101 -6.08 -2.51 6.12
CA ALA A 101 -6.90 -1.31 6.28
C ALA A 101 -8.13 -1.38 5.39
N GLU A 102 -9.19 -0.72 5.84
CA GLU A 102 -10.37 -0.45 5.04
C GLU A 102 -10.03 0.62 3.99
N LYS A 103 -10.40 0.39 2.73
CA LYS A 103 -10.14 1.32 1.64
C LYS A 103 -10.77 2.69 1.88
N SER A 104 -11.98 2.72 2.43
CA SER A 104 -12.69 3.96 2.79
C SER A 104 -12.03 4.75 3.92
N ASN A 105 -11.13 4.14 4.70
CA ASN A 105 -10.36 4.78 5.77
C ASN A 105 -9.05 5.43 5.26
N LEU A 106 -8.74 5.32 3.97
CA LEU A 106 -7.55 5.87 3.34
C LEU A 106 -7.94 7.05 2.46
N PHE A 107 -7.43 8.23 2.80
CA PHE A 107 -7.76 9.48 2.11
C PHE A 107 -6.56 9.96 1.30
N PHE A 108 -6.84 10.35 0.06
CA PHE A 108 -5.90 11.06 -0.79
C PHE A 108 -6.38 12.51 -0.92
N GLY A 109 -5.54 13.45 -0.51
CA GLY A 109 -5.80 14.87 -0.64
C GLY A 109 -4.86 15.51 -1.64
N THR A 110 -5.40 16.36 -2.49
CA THR A 110 -4.63 17.26 -3.33
C THR A 110 -4.98 18.68 -2.94
N ASP A 111 -4.06 19.60 -3.16
CA ASP A 111 -4.35 21.03 -3.13
C ASP A 111 -5.40 21.37 -4.19
N LEU A 112 -5.91 22.60 -4.20
CA LEU A 112 -6.95 23.03 -5.12
C LEU A 112 -6.75 22.41 -6.51
N LEU A 113 -7.81 21.76 -7.05
CA LEU A 113 -7.79 21.11 -8.39
C LEU A 113 -7.27 22.03 -9.49
N SER A 114 -7.43 23.34 -9.34
CA SER A 114 -6.91 24.37 -10.25
C SER A 114 -5.39 24.54 -10.19
N ASP A 115 -4.76 24.28 -9.04
CA ASP A 115 -3.31 24.41 -8.87
C ASP A 115 -2.56 23.12 -9.26
N ALA A 116 -3.20 21.95 -9.11
CA ALA A 116 -2.64 20.68 -9.53
C ALA A 116 -2.46 20.56 -11.04
N THR A 117 -3.20 21.34 -11.81
CA THR A 117 -3.14 21.37 -13.28
C THR A 117 -2.40 22.58 -13.86
N ARG A 118 -1.86 23.46 -13.02
CA ARG A 118 -1.17 24.65 -13.47
C ARG A 118 0.22 24.30 -13.99
N ILE A 119 0.34 24.27 -15.30
CA ILE A 119 1.62 24.18 -16.01
C ILE A 119 1.94 25.58 -16.54
N ASN A 120 3.01 26.17 -16.06
CA ASN A 120 3.51 27.44 -16.57
C ASN A 120 4.65 27.18 -17.54
N LEU A 121 4.49 27.63 -18.77
CA LEU A 121 5.54 27.69 -19.78
C LEU A 121 6.18 29.08 -19.72
N LEU A 122 7.45 29.11 -19.40
CA LEU A 122 8.27 30.33 -19.35
C LEU A 122 9.21 30.32 -20.54
N ASP A 123 9.07 31.30 -21.40
CA ASP A 123 10.05 31.62 -22.45
C ASP A 123 11.21 32.39 -21.79
N MET A 124 12.39 31.77 -21.81
CA MET A 124 13.58 32.34 -21.19
C MET A 124 14.25 33.40 -22.07
N SER A 125 13.82 33.57 -23.32
CA SER A 125 14.40 34.57 -24.23
C SER A 125 14.30 36.00 -23.69
N THR A 126 13.23 36.27 -22.93
CA THR A 126 13.01 37.59 -22.29
C THR A 126 13.77 37.79 -20.99
N LEU A 127 14.27 36.69 -20.37
CA LEU A 127 14.92 36.71 -19.05
C LEU A 127 16.45 36.62 -19.17
N ASP A 128 16.98 35.78 -20.05
CA ASP A 128 18.40 35.54 -20.21
C ASP A 128 18.91 35.56 -21.67
N GLY A 129 17.99 35.83 -22.62
CA GLY A 129 18.31 35.85 -24.05
C GLY A 129 18.54 34.46 -24.67
N SER A 130 18.22 33.39 -23.99
CA SER A 130 18.34 32.02 -24.50
C SER A 130 17.06 31.55 -25.15
N ASP A 131 17.16 30.69 -26.18
CA ASP A 131 16.01 30.04 -26.83
C ASP A 131 15.44 28.88 -25.99
N ASN A 132 15.66 28.88 -24.68
CA ASN A 132 15.19 27.82 -23.81
C ASN A 132 13.76 28.08 -23.34
N ILE A 133 12.92 27.03 -23.37
CA ILE A 133 11.60 27.02 -22.78
C ILE A 133 11.67 26.24 -21.46
N ARG A 134 11.30 26.89 -20.35
CA ARG A 134 11.22 26.26 -19.05
C ARG A 134 9.78 25.95 -18.70
N MET A 135 9.47 24.66 -18.43
CA MET A 135 8.19 24.22 -17.92
C MET A 135 8.27 24.07 -16.39
N VAL A 136 7.38 24.76 -15.70
CA VAL A 136 7.25 24.66 -14.24
C VAL A 136 5.86 24.13 -13.93
N ALA A 137 5.82 22.94 -13.31
CA ALA A 137 4.61 22.38 -12.73
C ALA A 137 4.74 22.39 -11.21
N ARG A 138 3.72 22.85 -10.51
CA ARG A 138 3.62 22.79 -9.06
C ARG A 138 2.52 21.80 -8.70
N TYR A 139 2.85 20.84 -7.85
CA TYR A 139 1.94 19.80 -7.43
C TYR A 139 2.09 19.58 -5.93
N SER A 140 0.97 19.54 -5.21
CA SER A 140 0.95 19.10 -3.82
C SER A 140 -0.08 17.99 -3.65
N ALA A 141 0.33 16.93 -2.97
CA ALA A 141 -0.53 15.80 -2.64
C ALA A 141 -0.17 15.26 -1.27
N GLY A 142 -1.18 14.83 -0.55
CA GLY A 142 -1.03 14.19 0.75
C GLY A 142 -1.86 12.93 0.85
N VAL A 143 -1.44 12.02 1.70
CA VAL A 143 -2.18 10.81 2.04
C VAL A 143 -2.37 10.79 3.55
N GLN A 144 -3.58 10.50 3.99
CA GLN A 144 -3.93 10.43 5.39
C GLN A 144 -4.81 9.22 5.67
N SER A 145 -4.62 8.58 6.82
CA SER A 145 -5.55 7.61 7.38
C SER A 145 -6.56 8.33 8.30
N GLY A 146 -7.82 7.91 8.28
CA GLY A 146 -8.85 8.48 9.13
C GLY A 146 -8.73 7.96 10.57
N VAL A 147 -9.10 6.70 10.81
CA VAL A 147 -9.07 6.07 12.13
C VAL A 147 -7.92 5.09 12.20
N GLY A 148 -6.86 5.42 12.92
CA GLY A 148 -5.67 4.57 13.06
C GLY A 148 -5.97 3.27 13.81
N ALA A 149 -6.87 3.28 14.80
CA ALA A 149 -7.25 2.09 15.55
C ALA A 149 -7.89 0.97 14.69
N ASP A 150 -8.38 1.30 13.49
CA ASP A 150 -8.96 0.35 12.53
C ASP A 150 -7.92 -0.18 11.51
N ILE A 151 -6.68 0.20 11.66
CA ILE A 151 -5.57 -0.21 10.80
C ILE A 151 -4.64 -1.14 11.58
N VAL A 152 -4.32 -2.29 10.98
CA VAL A 152 -3.31 -3.20 11.50
C VAL A 152 -2.05 -3.08 10.65
N ARG A 153 -0.93 -2.92 11.32
CA ARG A 153 0.39 -2.91 10.71
C ARG A 153 1.24 -4.02 11.30
N GLN A 154 1.88 -4.79 10.45
CA GLN A 154 2.85 -5.80 10.80
C GLN A 154 4.19 -5.51 10.11
N SER A 155 5.24 -5.49 10.89
CA SER A 155 6.62 -5.24 10.41
C SER A 155 7.62 -6.06 11.19
#